data_d3bc70c9808c9974277703806d076958
#
_entry.id   d3bc70c9808c9974277703806d076958
#
_cell.length_a   1.000
_cell.length_b   1.000
_cell.length_c   1.000
_cell.angle_alpha   90.00
_cell.angle_beta   90.00
_cell.angle_gamma   90.00
#
_symmetry.space_group_name_H-M   'P 1'
#
loop_
_entity.id
_entity.type
_entity.pdbx_description
1 polymer ?
#
loop_
_entity_poly.entity_id
_entity_poly.type
_entity_poly.pdbx_seq_one_letter_code
_entity_poly.pdbx_strand_id
1 'polypeptide(L)'
;HISLSKYQIQKKIGYNLTMVDLGQLTIRERVDAKKISWNSDSLKWLVSDFSVRQFDLIGLETDVRIGKSDSLMNLGFIPDDIQQQARKPDELDYYKLTERIIQLKKNGVDTVRWEVTRYMKISFAFTNLIVILCGIPLVVLKERNSLSFGAGASVFVIFGYYAFIKFGQSLGFKGVMDPLTSAWIGNIIFTVGAIILFLKSKS
;
A
#
# COMPACT_ATOMS: atom_id res chain seq x y z
N HIS A 1 4.79 16.94 9.71
CA HIS A 1 3.58 16.19 9.37
C HIS A 1 2.73 17.01 8.40
N ILE A 2 2.31 16.39 7.28
CA ILE A 2 1.53 17.05 6.23
C ILE A 2 0.22 16.28 6.06
N SER A 3 -0.89 17.00 6.04
CA SER A 3 -2.23 16.47 5.77
C SER A 3 -2.91 17.31 4.67
N LEU A 4 -3.52 16.63 3.71
CA LEU A 4 -4.29 17.23 2.62
C LEU A 4 -5.63 16.50 2.51
N SER A 5 -6.74 17.23 2.47
CA SER A 5 -8.07 16.62 2.30
C SER A 5 -8.27 16.06 0.90
N LYS A 6 -7.73 16.71 -0.11
CA LYS A 6 -7.85 16.32 -1.51
C LYS A 6 -6.65 16.83 -2.30
N TYR A 7 -6.09 15.98 -3.15
CA TYR A 7 -5.04 16.35 -4.10
C TYR A 7 -5.38 15.93 -5.52
N GLN A 8 -5.29 16.87 -6.47
CA GLN A 8 -5.51 16.62 -7.89
C GLN A 8 -4.16 16.47 -8.58
N ILE A 9 -3.75 15.25 -8.86
CA ILE A 9 -2.43 14.91 -9.42
C ILE A 9 -2.17 15.62 -10.74
N GLN A 10 -3.14 15.59 -11.67
CA GLN A 10 -2.97 16.17 -13.02
C GLN A 10 -2.77 17.70 -13.00
N LYS A 11 -3.46 18.38 -12.08
CA LYS A 11 -3.41 19.84 -11.95
C LYS A 11 -2.38 20.31 -10.92
N LYS A 12 -1.80 19.38 -10.15
CA LYS A 12 -0.89 19.68 -9.02
C LYS A 12 -1.52 20.67 -8.02
N ILE A 13 -2.81 20.49 -7.71
CA ILE A 13 -3.57 21.33 -6.78
C ILE A 13 -3.97 20.52 -5.55
N GLY A 14 -3.69 21.06 -4.36
CA GLY A 14 -4.13 20.52 -3.08
C GLY A 14 -5.16 21.42 -2.39
N TYR A 15 -6.03 20.80 -1.59
CA TYR A 15 -7.06 21.50 -0.82
C TYR A 15 -6.98 21.14 0.65
N ASN A 16 -7.24 22.14 1.50
CA ASN A 16 -7.20 22.04 2.97
C ASN A 16 -5.88 21.42 3.46
N LEU A 17 -4.79 22.12 3.15
CA LEU A 17 -3.48 21.76 3.68
C LEU A 17 -3.44 22.09 5.16
N THR A 18 -2.99 21.16 5.97
CA THR A 18 -2.46 21.38 7.31
C THR A 18 -1.05 20.79 7.36
N MET A 19 -0.08 21.64 7.58
CA MET A 19 1.32 21.25 7.79
C MET A 19 1.72 21.62 9.21
N VAL A 20 2.34 20.68 9.90
CA VAL A 20 2.86 20.87 11.27
C VAL A 20 4.32 20.48 11.27
N ASP A 21 5.18 21.44 11.59
CA ASP A 21 6.59 21.21 11.85
C ASP A 21 6.79 20.98 13.37
N LEU A 22 7.33 19.81 13.69
CA LEU A 22 7.59 19.39 15.07
C LEU A 22 9.04 19.72 15.41
N GLY A 23 9.23 20.57 16.40
CA GLY A 23 10.50 20.71 17.10
C GLY A 23 10.81 19.48 17.96
N GLN A 24 11.84 19.54 18.78
CA GLN A 24 12.24 18.42 19.63
C GLN A 24 11.20 18.03 20.68
N LEU A 25 10.39 18.97 21.18
CA LEU A 25 9.43 18.75 22.27
C LEU A 25 8.03 19.34 22.00
N THR A 26 7.91 20.32 21.10
CA THR A 26 6.67 21.04 20.82
C THR A 26 6.50 21.31 19.32
N ILE A 27 5.32 21.74 18.93
CA ILE A 27 5.06 22.25 17.57
C ILE A 27 5.84 23.55 17.41
N ARG A 28 6.65 23.64 16.35
CA ARG A 28 7.42 24.85 16.04
C ARG A 28 6.63 25.77 15.12
N GLU A 29 6.00 25.21 14.10
CA GLU A 29 5.24 25.97 13.11
C GLU A 29 4.05 25.16 12.62
N ARG A 30 2.93 25.83 12.41
CA ARG A 30 1.75 25.25 11.76
C ARG A 30 1.30 26.13 10.62
N VAL A 31 1.14 25.51 9.44
CA VAL A 31 0.61 26.17 8.25
C VAL A 31 -0.70 25.50 7.89
N ASP A 32 -1.78 26.28 7.88
CA ASP A 32 -3.08 25.86 7.37
C ASP A 32 -3.38 26.66 6.10
N ALA A 33 -3.84 26.03 5.02
CA ALA A 33 -4.19 26.70 3.78
C ALA A 33 -5.39 26.01 3.10
N LYS A 34 -6.31 26.81 2.53
CA LYS A 34 -7.46 26.24 1.82
C LYS A 34 -7.09 25.65 0.47
N LYS A 35 -6.14 26.26 -0.22
CA LYS A 35 -5.71 25.80 -1.54
C LYS A 35 -4.23 26.02 -1.73
N ILE A 36 -3.58 25.02 -2.29
CA ILE A 36 -2.20 25.10 -2.76
C ILE A 36 -2.12 24.66 -4.22
N SER A 37 -1.32 25.33 -5.03
CA SER A 37 -1.04 24.94 -6.41
C SER A 37 0.44 25.06 -6.71
N TRP A 38 0.98 24.11 -7.45
CA TRP A 38 2.40 24.08 -7.77
C TRP A 38 2.70 25.02 -8.92
N ASN A 39 3.64 25.93 -8.70
CA ASN A 39 4.20 26.76 -9.75
C ASN A 39 5.52 26.15 -10.24
N SER A 40 5.52 25.65 -11.48
CA SER A 40 6.69 24.98 -12.06
C SER A 40 7.84 25.94 -12.39
N ASP A 41 7.55 27.21 -12.64
CA ASP A 41 8.56 28.20 -13.02
C ASP A 41 9.40 28.65 -11.81
N SER A 42 8.74 28.82 -10.66
CA SER A 42 9.40 29.24 -9.42
C SER A 42 9.81 28.07 -8.52
N LEU A 43 9.40 26.82 -8.85
CA LEU A 43 9.57 25.62 -8.00
C LEU A 43 9.07 25.83 -6.58
N LYS A 44 7.94 26.54 -6.42
CA LYS A 44 7.31 26.86 -5.13
C LYS A 44 5.82 26.59 -5.17
N TRP A 45 5.23 26.48 -4.00
CA TRP A 45 3.78 26.38 -3.86
C TRP A 45 3.16 27.78 -3.85
N LEU A 46 2.16 27.99 -4.67
CA LEU A 46 1.25 29.14 -4.60
C LEU A 46 0.15 28.77 -3.60
N VAL A 47 0.13 29.48 -2.49
CA VAL A 47 -0.73 29.20 -1.33
C VAL A 47 -1.78 30.29 -1.21
N SER A 48 -3.05 29.89 -1.18
CA SER A 48 -4.20 30.80 -1.11
C SER A 48 -4.99 30.58 0.18
N ASP A 49 -5.49 31.66 0.78
CA ASP A 49 -6.24 31.61 2.04
C ASP A 49 -5.48 30.83 3.12
N PHE A 50 -4.37 31.34 3.57
CA PHE A 50 -3.49 30.65 4.51
C PHE A 50 -3.37 31.34 5.87
N SER A 51 -3.04 30.57 6.88
CA SER A 51 -2.56 31.03 8.18
C SER A 51 -1.28 30.29 8.58
N VAL A 52 -0.24 31.03 8.90
CA VAL A 52 1.02 30.51 9.45
C VAL A 52 1.08 30.91 10.92
N ARG A 53 1.24 29.93 11.80
CA ARG A 53 1.34 30.13 13.26
C ARG A 53 2.67 29.60 13.74
N GLN A 54 3.38 30.42 14.49
CA GLN A 54 4.64 30.03 15.11
C GLN A 54 4.46 29.88 16.62
N PHE A 55 5.14 28.91 17.19
CA PHE A 55 5.04 28.57 18.60
C PHE A 55 6.43 28.61 19.24
N ASP A 56 6.48 28.96 20.50
CA ASP A 56 7.71 28.91 21.31
C ASP A 56 7.99 27.49 21.85
N LEU A 57 9.07 27.37 22.63
CA LEU A 57 9.48 26.10 23.24
C LEU A 57 8.48 25.57 24.27
N ILE A 58 7.56 26.40 24.76
CA ILE A 58 6.54 26.08 25.78
C ILE A 58 5.19 25.76 25.08
N GLY A 59 5.11 25.96 23.76
CA GLY A 59 3.90 25.73 22.98
C GLY A 59 2.93 26.91 22.94
N LEU A 60 3.36 28.12 23.36
CA LEU A 60 2.59 29.35 23.23
C LEU A 60 2.75 29.94 21.82
N GLU A 61 1.64 30.42 21.25
CA GLU A 61 1.61 31.06 19.94
C GLU A 61 2.32 32.43 20.02
N THR A 62 3.37 32.60 19.22
CA THR A 62 4.21 33.82 19.23
C THR A 62 3.95 34.72 18.05
N ASP A 63 3.60 34.19 16.89
CA ASP A 63 3.31 34.97 15.67
C ASP A 63 2.22 34.30 14.85
N VAL A 64 1.33 35.12 14.25
CA VAL A 64 0.27 34.66 13.35
C VAL A 64 0.25 35.52 12.11
N ARG A 65 0.48 34.90 10.95
CA ARG A 65 0.37 35.54 9.64
C ARG A 65 -0.80 34.95 8.89
N ILE A 66 -1.75 35.78 8.54
CA ILE A 66 -2.93 35.42 7.75
C ILE A 66 -2.86 36.13 6.41
N GLY A 67 -2.93 35.35 5.33
CA GLY A 67 -2.98 35.88 3.96
C GLY A 67 -4.17 35.32 3.20
N LYS A 68 -4.93 36.24 2.56
CA LYS A 68 -6.06 35.90 1.67
C LYS A 68 -5.64 35.83 0.21
N SER A 69 -4.56 36.53 -0.17
CA SER A 69 -4.02 36.57 -1.52
C SER A 69 -3.01 35.43 -1.75
N ASP A 70 -2.84 35.05 -3.01
CA ASP A 70 -1.89 34.04 -3.43
C ASP A 70 -0.46 34.46 -3.08
N SER A 71 0.24 33.60 -2.33
CA SER A 71 1.62 33.82 -1.91
C SER A 71 2.49 32.65 -2.29
N LEU A 72 3.69 32.90 -2.81
CA LEU A 72 4.66 31.87 -3.14
C LEU A 72 5.42 31.43 -1.87
N MET A 73 5.23 30.18 -1.46
CA MET A 73 5.86 29.62 -0.28
C MET A 73 6.66 28.36 -0.62
N ASN A 74 7.80 28.22 0.04
CA ASN A 74 8.51 26.94 0.05
C ASN A 74 8.02 26.12 1.26
N LEU A 75 7.22 25.09 0.99
CA LEU A 75 6.64 24.23 2.03
C LEU A 75 7.54 23.01 2.36
N GLY A 76 8.76 22.94 1.80
CA GLY A 76 9.68 21.85 2.07
C GLY A 76 9.32 20.49 1.45
N PHE A 77 8.31 20.44 0.58
CA PHE A 77 7.92 19.26 -0.19
C PHE A 77 7.54 19.62 -1.62
N ILE A 78 7.65 18.67 -2.53
CA ILE A 78 7.30 18.82 -3.95
C ILE A 78 6.08 17.95 -4.32
N PRO A 79 5.41 18.18 -5.47
CA PRO A 79 4.28 17.38 -5.93
C PRO A 79 4.55 15.88 -5.98
N ASP A 80 5.77 15.48 -6.32
CA ASP A 80 6.15 14.06 -6.41
C ASP A 80 6.16 13.38 -5.03
N ASP A 81 6.51 14.09 -3.97
CA ASP A 81 6.47 13.56 -2.61
C ASP A 81 5.04 13.21 -2.19
N ILE A 82 4.07 14.07 -2.55
CA ILE A 82 2.65 13.80 -2.29
C ILE A 82 2.18 12.58 -3.08
N GLN A 83 2.57 12.47 -4.36
CA GLN A 83 2.21 11.33 -5.20
C GLN A 83 2.81 10.04 -4.67
N GLN A 84 4.07 10.04 -4.23
CA GLN A 84 4.71 8.87 -3.64
C GLN A 84 4.05 8.46 -2.32
N GLN A 85 3.59 9.42 -1.50
CA GLN A 85 2.87 9.14 -0.27
C GLN A 85 1.45 8.60 -0.51
N ALA A 86 0.80 9.04 -1.58
CA ALA A 86 -0.55 8.60 -1.96
C ALA A 86 -0.58 7.24 -2.68
N ARG A 87 0.56 6.72 -3.15
CA ARG A 87 0.63 5.42 -3.81
C ARG A 87 0.23 4.30 -2.86
N LYS A 88 -0.66 3.44 -3.35
CA LYS A 88 -1.07 2.24 -2.61
C LYS A 88 0.10 1.25 -2.55
N PRO A 89 0.17 0.40 -1.50
CA PRO A 89 1.20 -0.63 -1.39
C PRO A 89 1.30 -1.53 -2.63
N ASP A 90 0.18 -1.80 -3.29
CA ASP A 90 0.10 -2.69 -4.47
C ASP A 90 0.82 -2.09 -5.70
N GLU A 91 0.90 -0.75 -5.80
CA GLU A 91 1.48 -0.02 -6.94
C GLU A 91 3.02 0.10 -6.86
N LEU A 92 3.59 -0.10 -5.68
CA LEU A 92 5.03 -0.02 -5.46
C LEU A 92 5.70 -1.35 -5.82
N ASP A 93 6.91 -1.30 -6.39
CA ASP A 93 7.75 -2.48 -6.55
C ASP A 93 8.27 -3.00 -5.17
N TYR A 94 8.86 -4.19 -5.14
CA TYR A 94 9.33 -4.82 -3.92
C TYR A 94 10.35 -3.97 -3.15
N TYR A 95 11.28 -3.33 -3.85
CA TYR A 95 12.35 -2.54 -3.23
C TYR A 95 11.80 -1.25 -2.62
N LYS A 96 11.03 -0.48 -3.38
CA LYS A 96 10.38 0.75 -2.90
C LYS A 96 9.41 0.48 -1.75
N LEU A 97 8.71 -0.66 -1.82
CA LEU A 97 7.81 -1.10 -0.74
C LEU A 97 8.61 -1.39 0.55
N THR A 98 9.78 -2.01 0.43
CA THR A 98 10.66 -2.29 1.58
C THR A 98 11.20 -1.00 2.20
N GLU A 99 11.69 -0.06 1.39
CA GLU A 99 12.14 1.26 1.88
C GLU A 99 11.00 2.00 2.59
N ARG A 100 9.81 1.96 2.01
CA ARG A 100 8.64 2.63 2.59
C ARG A 100 8.23 2.03 3.94
N ILE A 101 8.27 0.70 4.08
CA ILE A 101 8.02 0.02 5.35
C ILE A 101 9.01 0.48 6.42
N ILE A 102 10.30 0.59 6.09
CA ILE A 102 11.33 1.05 7.03
C ILE A 102 11.04 2.49 7.49
N GLN A 103 10.69 3.38 6.56
CA GLN A 103 10.35 4.77 6.87
C GLN A 103 9.10 4.86 7.77
N LEU A 104 8.04 4.12 7.43
CA LEU A 104 6.81 4.11 8.21
C LEU A 104 7.03 3.58 9.63
N LYS A 105 7.83 2.50 9.79
CA LYS A 105 8.21 1.96 11.10
C LYS A 105 8.97 2.97 11.95
N LYS A 106 9.92 3.71 11.37
CA LYS A 106 10.66 4.77 12.07
C LYS A 106 9.73 5.87 12.59
N ASN A 107 8.64 6.12 11.87
CA ASN A 107 7.64 7.13 12.23
C ASN A 107 6.52 6.58 13.13
N GLY A 108 6.63 5.34 13.63
CA GLY A 108 5.64 4.73 14.51
C GLY A 108 4.29 4.38 13.84
N VAL A 109 4.26 4.36 12.50
CA VAL A 109 3.04 4.03 11.75
C VAL A 109 2.90 2.51 11.59
N ASP A 110 1.68 2.00 11.73
CA ASP A 110 1.39 0.59 11.50
C ASP A 110 1.71 0.18 10.05
N THR A 111 2.52 -0.87 9.91
CA THR A 111 3.02 -1.36 8.63
C THR A 111 2.48 -2.73 8.22
N VAL A 112 1.59 -3.32 9.00
CA VAL A 112 1.10 -4.69 8.78
C VAL A 112 0.58 -4.89 7.35
N ARG A 113 -0.25 -3.98 6.83
CA ARG A 113 -0.78 -4.07 5.46
C ARG A 113 0.31 -3.99 4.40
N TRP A 114 1.34 -3.17 4.63
CA TRP A 114 2.48 -3.00 3.74
C TRP A 114 3.35 -4.26 3.72
N GLU A 115 3.57 -4.86 4.87
CA GLU A 115 4.35 -6.11 5.01
C GLU A 115 3.64 -7.28 4.34
N VAL A 116 2.34 -7.46 4.57
CA VAL A 116 1.53 -8.47 3.88
C VAL A 116 1.63 -8.31 2.37
N THR A 117 1.47 -7.09 1.85
CA THR A 117 1.57 -6.82 0.41
C THR A 117 2.96 -7.16 -0.12
N ARG A 118 4.02 -6.85 0.62
CA ARG A 118 5.40 -7.20 0.24
C ARG A 118 5.60 -8.71 0.12
N TYR A 119 5.16 -9.48 1.12
CA TYR A 119 5.27 -10.95 1.08
C TYR A 119 4.38 -11.55 -0.01
N MET A 120 3.21 -10.96 -0.27
CA MET A 120 2.34 -11.40 -1.36
C MET A 120 3.01 -11.24 -2.74
N LYS A 121 3.82 -10.21 -2.97
CA LYS A 121 4.55 -10.08 -4.26
C LYS A 121 5.47 -11.28 -4.53
N ILE A 122 6.10 -11.84 -3.49
CA ILE A 122 6.91 -13.05 -3.62
C ILE A 122 6.02 -14.28 -3.78
N SER A 123 5.01 -14.44 -2.92
CA SER A 123 4.13 -15.62 -2.95
C SER A 123 3.38 -15.75 -4.28
N PHE A 124 2.99 -14.64 -4.90
CA PHE A 124 2.37 -14.64 -6.23
C PHE A 124 3.28 -15.15 -7.35
N ALA A 125 4.60 -15.00 -7.24
CA ALA A 125 5.52 -15.56 -8.23
C ALA A 125 5.45 -17.10 -8.29
N PHE A 126 5.09 -17.76 -7.19
CA PHE A 126 4.93 -19.22 -7.11
C PHE A 126 3.56 -19.71 -7.53
N THR A 127 2.59 -18.83 -7.75
CA THR A 127 1.19 -19.18 -8.10
C THR A 127 1.12 -20.10 -9.31
N ASN A 128 1.80 -19.75 -10.40
CA ASN A 128 1.77 -20.51 -11.64
C ASN A 128 2.30 -21.93 -11.45
N LEU A 129 3.41 -22.07 -10.69
CA LEU A 129 4.01 -23.37 -10.38
C LEU A 129 3.02 -24.25 -9.59
N ILE A 130 2.38 -23.69 -8.57
CA ILE A 130 1.46 -24.41 -7.68
C ILE A 130 0.19 -24.84 -8.43
N VAL A 131 -0.37 -23.94 -9.26
CA VAL A 131 -1.56 -24.25 -10.07
C VAL A 131 -1.27 -25.39 -11.07
N ILE A 132 -0.09 -25.37 -11.71
CA ILE A 132 0.34 -26.46 -12.60
C ILE A 132 0.50 -27.76 -11.81
N LEU A 133 1.18 -27.74 -10.64
CA LEU A 133 1.35 -28.91 -9.78
C LEU A 133 0.00 -29.51 -9.34
N CYS A 134 -1.02 -28.67 -9.07
CA CYS A 134 -2.37 -29.14 -8.79
C CYS A 134 -3.08 -29.71 -10.01
N GLY A 135 -2.86 -29.13 -11.18
CA GLY A 135 -3.52 -29.52 -12.42
C GLY A 135 -3.08 -30.89 -12.94
N ILE A 136 -1.79 -31.21 -12.87
CA ILE A 136 -1.23 -32.46 -13.38
C ILE A 136 -1.93 -33.71 -12.80
N PRO A 137 -2.01 -33.91 -11.47
CA PRO A 137 -2.64 -35.11 -10.93
C PRO A 137 -4.14 -35.19 -11.21
N LEU A 138 -4.83 -34.06 -11.35
CA LEU A 138 -6.25 -34.03 -11.70
C LEU A 138 -6.53 -34.57 -13.10
N VAL A 139 -5.60 -34.36 -14.04
CA VAL A 139 -5.70 -34.90 -15.39
C VAL A 139 -5.36 -36.39 -15.40
N VAL A 140 -4.33 -36.82 -14.65
CA VAL A 140 -3.84 -38.21 -14.61
C VAL A 140 -4.80 -39.15 -13.85
N LEU A 141 -5.41 -38.72 -12.76
CA LEU A 141 -6.32 -39.55 -11.96
C LEU A 141 -7.58 -40.01 -12.68
N LYS A 142 -7.88 -39.49 -13.85
CA LYS A 142 -9.11 -39.79 -14.58
C LYS A 142 -8.83 -40.33 -15.98
N GLU A 143 -8.63 -41.65 -16.08
CA GLU A 143 -8.35 -42.40 -17.31
C GLU A 143 -9.42 -42.31 -18.40
N ARG A 144 -10.59 -41.81 -18.10
CA ARG A 144 -11.71 -41.67 -19.08
C ARG A 144 -12.41 -40.36 -18.80
N ASN A 145 -12.15 -39.34 -19.63
CA ASN A 145 -13.28 -38.54 -20.01
C ASN A 145 -13.07 -37.15 -20.48
N SER A 146 -14.05 -36.73 -21.13
CA SER A 146 -14.36 -35.47 -21.80
C SER A 146 -13.54 -34.26 -21.35
N LEU A 147 -13.07 -33.54 -22.34
CA LEU A 147 -12.41 -32.23 -22.25
C LEU A 147 -13.14 -31.28 -21.27
N SER A 148 -14.47 -31.41 -21.18
CA SER A 148 -15.33 -30.60 -20.30
C SER A 148 -15.09 -30.79 -18.83
N PHE A 149 -14.74 -32.02 -18.37
CA PHE A 149 -14.44 -32.24 -16.96
C PHE A 149 -13.09 -31.64 -16.56
N GLY A 150 -12.07 -31.80 -17.42
CA GLY A 150 -10.76 -31.20 -17.17
C GLY A 150 -10.83 -29.66 -17.11
N ALA A 151 -11.61 -29.06 -18.01
CA ALA A 151 -11.85 -27.61 -18.00
C ALA A 151 -12.56 -27.16 -16.71
N GLY A 152 -13.62 -27.85 -16.30
CA GLY A 152 -14.36 -27.55 -15.06
C GLY A 152 -13.49 -27.70 -13.81
N ALA A 153 -12.70 -28.75 -13.72
CA ALA A 153 -11.78 -28.97 -12.60
C ALA A 153 -10.69 -27.86 -12.53
N SER A 154 -10.15 -27.44 -13.67
CA SER A 154 -9.16 -26.36 -13.71
C SER A 154 -9.75 -25.04 -13.22
N VAL A 155 -10.96 -24.71 -13.65
CA VAL A 155 -11.67 -23.50 -13.19
C VAL A 155 -11.89 -23.56 -11.68
N PHE A 156 -12.33 -24.71 -11.13
CA PHE A 156 -12.54 -24.88 -9.71
C PHE A 156 -11.25 -24.72 -8.90
N VAL A 157 -10.14 -25.28 -9.39
CA VAL A 157 -8.81 -25.13 -8.73
C VAL A 157 -8.37 -23.68 -8.70
N ILE A 158 -8.50 -22.96 -9.84
CA ILE A 158 -8.09 -21.57 -9.95
C ILE A 158 -8.92 -20.68 -9.00
N PHE A 159 -10.24 -20.82 -9.00
CA PHE A 159 -11.10 -20.03 -8.10
C PHE A 159 -10.87 -20.37 -6.63
N GLY A 160 -10.76 -21.66 -6.30
CA GLY A 160 -10.45 -22.10 -4.94
C GLY A 160 -9.13 -21.55 -4.46
N TYR A 161 -8.08 -21.65 -5.26
CA TYR A 161 -6.76 -21.10 -4.95
C TYR A 161 -6.81 -19.58 -4.71
N TYR A 162 -7.48 -18.85 -5.61
CA TYR A 162 -7.62 -17.40 -5.45
C TYR A 162 -8.42 -17.02 -4.20
N ALA A 163 -9.46 -17.77 -3.87
CA ALA A 163 -10.24 -17.55 -2.65
C ALA A 163 -9.37 -17.71 -1.39
N PHE A 164 -8.52 -18.75 -1.32
CA PHE A 164 -7.59 -18.95 -0.20
C PHE A 164 -6.54 -17.85 -0.10
N ILE A 165 -6.00 -17.39 -1.22
CA ILE A 165 -5.08 -16.23 -1.23
C ILE A 165 -5.77 -14.99 -0.65
N LYS A 166 -6.99 -14.68 -1.12
CA LYS A 166 -7.73 -13.50 -0.65
C LYS A 166 -8.15 -13.61 0.81
N PHE A 167 -8.48 -14.81 1.24
CA PHE A 167 -8.78 -15.09 2.65
C PHE A 167 -7.55 -14.84 3.53
N GLY A 168 -6.39 -15.40 3.17
CA GLY A 168 -5.13 -15.18 3.86
C GLY A 168 -4.76 -13.68 3.90
N GLN A 169 -4.86 -12.99 2.75
CA GLN A 169 -4.63 -11.54 2.65
C GLN A 169 -5.52 -10.75 3.62
N SER A 170 -6.81 -11.10 3.70
CA SER A 170 -7.76 -10.44 4.59
C SER A 170 -7.41 -10.62 6.06
N LEU A 171 -7.00 -11.82 6.47
CA LEU A 171 -6.57 -12.10 7.84
C LEU A 171 -5.30 -11.35 8.20
N GLY A 172 -4.34 -11.30 7.28
CA GLY A 172 -3.10 -10.54 7.46
C GLY A 172 -3.38 -9.04 7.59
N PHE A 173 -4.21 -8.45 6.72
CA PHE A 173 -4.56 -7.03 6.77
C PHE A 173 -5.27 -6.61 8.05
N LYS A 174 -5.98 -7.54 8.70
CA LYS A 174 -6.62 -7.32 10.00
C LYS A 174 -5.67 -7.54 11.19
N GLY A 175 -4.43 -7.95 10.95
CA GLY A 175 -3.48 -8.27 12.01
C GLY A 175 -3.80 -9.53 12.80
N VAL A 176 -4.75 -10.36 12.33
CA VAL A 176 -5.13 -11.63 12.98
C VAL A 176 -4.04 -12.69 12.76
N MET A 177 -3.35 -12.61 11.64
CA MET A 177 -2.31 -13.55 11.23
C MET A 177 -1.02 -12.79 10.91
N ASP A 178 0.12 -13.40 11.22
CA ASP A 178 1.43 -12.86 10.84
C ASP A 178 1.53 -12.58 9.33
N PRO A 179 2.13 -11.45 8.92
CA PRO A 179 2.21 -11.04 7.52
C PRO A 179 2.80 -12.09 6.58
N LEU A 180 3.84 -12.81 6.99
CA LEU A 180 4.46 -13.87 6.19
C LEU A 180 3.48 -15.02 5.99
N THR A 181 2.94 -15.57 7.09
CA THR A 181 2.02 -16.71 7.07
C THR A 181 0.77 -16.39 6.26
N SER A 182 0.21 -15.19 6.43
CA SER A 182 -0.99 -14.74 5.70
C SER A 182 -0.80 -14.68 4.19
N ALA A 183 0.41 -14.32 3.74
CA ALA A 183 0.74 -14.25 2.32
C ALA A 183 1.00 -15.63 1.69
N TRP A 184 1.38 -16.65 2.48
CA TRP A 184 1.76 -17.97 2.00
C TRP A 184 0.72 -19.06 2.25
N ILE A 185 -0.31 -18.81 3.06
CA ILE A 185 -1.28 -19.85 3.46
C ILE A 185 -1.95 -20.54 2.25
N GLY A 186 -2.33 -19.79 1.22
CA GLY A 186 -2.89 -20.34 -0.01
C GLY A 186 -1.91 -21.26 -0.72
N ASN A 187 -0.66 -20.84 -0.85
CA ASN A 187 0.42 -21.61 -1.47
C ASN A 187 0.68 -22.92 -0.71
N ILE A 188 0.73 -22.87 0.61
CA ILE A 188 0.98 -24.02 1.48
C ILE A 188 -0.15 -25.05 1.32
N ILE A 189 -1.42 -24.61 1.47
CA ILE A 189 -2.58 -25.50 1.40
C ILE A 189 -2.65 -26.20 0.04
N PHE A 190 -2.49 -25.46 -1.05
CA PHE A 190 -2.57 -26.03 -2.40
C PHE A 190 -1.36 -26.89 -2.75
N THR A 191 -0.17 -26.56 -2.28
CA THR A 191 1.02 -27.41 -2.46
C THR A 191 0.86 -28.73 -1.74
N VAL A 192 0.39 -28.73 -0.49
CA VAL A 192 0.11 -29.97 0.26
C VAL A 192 -0.99 -30.78 -0.44
N GLY A 193 -2.07 -30.12 -0.89
CA GLY A 193 -3.12 -30.77 -1.65
C GLY A 193 -2.61 -31.41 -2.96
N ALA A 194 -1.75 -30.70 -3.71
CA ALA A 194 -1.13 -31.23 -4.92
C ALA A 194 -0.26 -32.46 -4.65
N ILE A 195 0.55 -32.43 -3.59
CA ILE A 195 1.39 -33.57 -3.19
C ILE A 195 0.51 -34.80 -2.85
N ILE A 196 -0.54 -34.61 -2.06
CA ILE A 196 -1.47 -35.70 -1.69
C ILE A 196 -2.13 -36.30 -2.94
N LEU A 197 -2.61 -35.47 -3.84
CA LEU A 197 -3.21 -35.91 -5.10
C LEU A 197 -2.20 -36.66 -5.97
N PHE A 198 -0.97 -36.18 -6.04
CA PHE A 198 0.11 -36.82 -6.81
C PHE A 198 0.49 -38.18 -6.26
N LEU A 199 0.59 -38.32 -4.93
CA LEU A 199 0.87 -39.62 -4.28
C LEU A 199 -0.28 -40.62 -4.57
N LYS A 200 -1.52 -40.16 -4.50
CA LYS A 200 -2.70 -41.00 -4.78
C LYS A 200 -2.83 -41.40 -6.23
N SER A 201 -2.28 -40.62 -7.18
CA SER A 201 -2.33 -40.92 -8.62
C SER A 201 -1.35 -42.02 -9.02
N LYS A 202 -0.35 -42.31 -8.19
CA LYS A 202 0.64 -43.38 -8.41
C LYS A 202 0.23 -44.74 -7.83
N SER A 203 -0.77 -44.79 -6.95
CA SER A 203 -1.33 -45.97 -6.35
C SER A 203 -2.54 -46.47 -7.10
#